data_978fde7eaa321d9b7cb5838ce7da8624
#
_entry.id   978fde7eaa321d9b7cb5838ce7da8624
#
_cell.length_a   1.000
_cell.length_b   1.000
_cell.length_c   1.000
_cell.angle_alpha   90.00
_cell.angle_beta   90.00
_cell.angle_gamma   90.00
#
_symmetry.space_group_name_H-M   'P 1'
#
loop_
_entity.id
_entity.type
_entity.pdbx_description
1 polymer ?
#
loop_
_entity_poly.entity_id
_entity_poly.type
_entity_poly.pdbx_seq_one_letter_code
_entity_poly.pdbx_strand_id
1 'polypeptide(L)'
;MWVFQFLVLRLAKGLDAVGSLFYRLSSVFHGFLPALLSPAQLQGLMREHYVRLYTEAFVAEVLADQQDGLQRWEKEVLDRNRMNSGRILVLGSGWGREAIAIAQRGVSVVGVEANAIAVRCAHREAHTIGVPALFLQADLLKLPTDRGWFDCVLLTQQMYSAIAGKSQRQTWLATLRRVLRPNGTVILSFLPERPQASRLRTARRCMSRMLARLPGANVAYQLGDDCVGGHFLHWFQDEAEVRSELVGAGARIQELNWARGFARLTYSS
;
A
#
# COMPACT_ATOMS: atom_id res chain seq x y z
N MET A 1 -21.36 31.22 35.16
CA MET A 1 -21.10 29.87 34.65
C MET A 1 -21.39 29.72 33.14
N TRP A 2 -22.54 30.14 32.65
CA TRP A 2 -22.92 30.06 31.20
C TRP A 2 -22.01 30.85 30.25
N VAL A 3 -21.63 32.09 30.62
CA VAL A 3 -20.74 32.93 29.78
C VAL A 3 -19.34 32.33 29.64
N PHE A 4 -18.82 31.72 30.70
CA PHE A 4 -17.51 31.05 30.66
C PHE A 4 -17.51 29.81 29.76
N GLN A 5 -18.55 28.98 29.84
CA GLN A 5 -18.73 27.82 28.96
C GLN A 5 -18.87 28.24 27.49
N PHE A 6 -19.58 29.32 27.21
CA PHE A 6 -19.72 29.84 25.85
C PHE A 6 -18.41 30.39 25.29
N LEU A 7 -17.58 31.06 26.10
CA LEU A 7 -16.26 31.55 25.74
C LEU A 7 -15.30 30.38 25.46
N VAL A 8 -15.29 29.34 26.29
CA VAL A 8 -14.46 28.14 26.09
C VAL A 8 -14.86 27.41 24.82
N LEU A 9 -16.15 27.24 24.54
CA LEU A 9 -16.65 26.64 23.30
C LEU A 9 -16.27 27.44 22.05
N ARG A 10 -16.30 28.76 22.10
CA ARG A 10 -15.86 29.62 20.97
C ARG A 10 -14.35 29.54 20.76
N LEU A 11 -13.55 29.50 21.80
CA LEU A 11 -12.11 29.31 21.75
C LEU A 11 -11.77 27.95 21.18
N ALA A 12 -12.42 26.88 21.63
CA ALA A 12 -12.22 25.54 21.09
C ALA A 12 -12.52 25.46 19.56
N LYS A 13 -13.69 26.01 19.14
CA LYS A 13 -14.04 26.09 17.71
C LYS A 13 -13.06 26.96 16.90
N GLY A 14 -12.54 28.01 17.48
CA GLY A 14 -11.50 28.85 16.85
C GLY A 14 -10.19 28.09 16.65
N LEU A 15 -9.76 27.33 17.65
CA LEU A 15 -8.58 26.47 17.60
C LEU A 15 -8.75 25.34 16.58
N ASP A 16 -9.93 24.72 16.52
CA ASP A 16 -10.26 23.70 15.52
C ASP A 16 -10.22 24.26 14.09
N ALA A 17 -10.73 25.48 13.88
CA ALA A 17 -10.68 26.15 12.58
C ALA A 17 -9.23 26.46 12.16
N VAL A 18 -8.39 26.95 13.09
CA VAL A 18 -6.96 27.19 12.87
C VAL A 18 -6.25 25.85 12.58
N GLY A 19 -6.49 24.82 13.38
CA GLY A 19 -5.94 23.48 13.16
C GLY A 19 -6.33 22.92 11.80
N SER A 20 -7.58 23.07 11.37
CA SER A 20 -8.05 22.62 10.06
C SER A 20 -7.40 23.39 8.91
N LEU A 21 -7.13 24.68 9.08
CA LEU A 21 -6.42 25.50 8.09
C LEU A 21 -4.96 25.03 7.94
N PHE A 22 -4.26 24.83 9.06
CA PHE A 22 -2.89 24.29 9.05
C PHE A 22 -2.83 22.90 8.42
N TYR A 23 -3.77 22.03 8.72
CA TYR A 23 -3.88 20.71 8.11
C TYR A 23 -4.06 20.79 6.58
N ARG A 24 -4.93 21.69 6.11
CA ARG A 24 -5.15 21.92 4.66
C ARG A 24 -3.89 22.46 3.97
N LEU A 25 -3.22 23.43 4.56
CA LEU A 25 -1.96 23.97 4.05
C LEU A 25 -0.88 22.88 4.00
N SER A 26 -0.71 22.15 5.09
CA SER A 26 0.22 21.01 5.15
C SER A 26 -0.10 19.97 4.06
N SER A 27 -1.37 19.61 3.86
CA SER A 27 -1.80 18.68 2.81
C SER A 27 -1.45 19.17 1.40
N VAL A 28 -1.59 20.49 1.15
CA VAL A 28 -1.18 21.09 -0.14
C VAL A 28 0.32 20.95 -0.35
N PHE A 29 1.13 21.28 0.67
CA PHE A 29 2.60 21.15 0.60
C PHE A 29 3.04 19.71 0.41
N HIS A 30 2.46 18.77 1.18
CA HIS A 30 2.76 17.34 0.99
C HIS A 30 2.49 16.89 -0.44
N GLY A 31 1.44 17.38 -1.09
CA GLY A 31 1.13 17.03 -2.46
C GLY A 31 2.16 17.49 -3.51
N PHE A 32 3.10 18.37 -3.16
CA PHE A 32 4.23 18.74 -4.04
C PHE A 32 5.49 17.90 -3.80
N LEU A 33 5.59 17.18 -2.67
CA LEU A 33 6.76 16.37 -2.36
C LEU A 33 7.13 15.37 -3.46
N PRO A 34 6.17 14.67 -4.12
CA PRO A 34 6.52 13.76 -5.21
C PRO A 34 7.23 14.41 -6.38
N ALA A 35 6.97 15.70 -6.65
CA ALA A 35 7.64 16.43 -7.71
C ALA A 35 9.06 16.89 -7.34
N LEU A 36 9.33 17.04 -6.05
CA LEU A 36 10.60 17.61 -5.55
C LEU A 36 11.57 16.53 -5.07
N LEU A 37 11.06 15.44 -4.49
CA LEU A 37 11.87 14.40 -3.87
C LEU A 37 12.02 13.18 -4.77
N SER A 38 13.21 12.63 -4.85
CA SER A 38 13.47 11.39 -5.58
C SER A 38 12.64 10.21 -5.02
N PRO A 39 12.39 9.16 -5.82
CA PRO A 39 11.69 7.96 -5.34
C PRO A 39 12.29 7.36 -4.07
N ALA A 40 13.62 7.36 -3.93
CA ALA A 40 14.30 6.86 -2.75
C ALA A 40 14.02 7.71 -1.50
N GLN A 41 14.01 9.04 -1.64
CA GLN A 41 13.65 9.96 -0.54
C GLN A 41 12.19 9.81 -0.14
N LEU A 42 11.27 9.70 -1.10
CA LEU A 42 9.85 9.44 -0.83
C LEU A 42 9.66 8.12 -0.08
N GLN A 43 10.38 7.07 -0.48
CA GLN A 43 10.32 5.77 0.20
C GLN A 43 10.90 5.86 1.62
N GLY A 44 11.92 6.68 1.84
CA GLY A 44 12.47 6.97 3.18
C GLY A 44 11.46 7.66 4.08
N LEU A 45 10.79 8.71 3.58
CA LEU A 45 9.73 9.42 4.32
C LEU A 45 8.58 8.49 4.71
N MET A 46 8.15 7.63 3.79
CA MET A 46 7.12 6.64 4.09
C MET A 46 7.53 5.70 5.20
N ARG A 47 8.77 5.19 5.16
CA ARG A 47 9.29 4.30 6.21
C ARG A 47 9.26 4.99 7.58
N GLU A 48 9.72 6.23 7.68
CA GLU A 48 9.68 7.01 8.92
C GLU A 48 8.25 7.21 9.40
N HIS A 49 7.33 7.52 8.48
CA HIS A 49 5.91 7.70 8.81
C HIS A 49 5.30 6.43 9.37
N TYR A 50 5.52 5.27 8.72
CA TYR A 50 5.02 3.99 9.19
C TYR A 50 5.60 3.59 10.55
N VAL A 51 6.87 3.84 10.82
CA VAL A 51 7.48 3.58 12.14
C VAL A 51 6.79 4.40 13.24
N ARG A 52 6.41 5.65 12.95
CA ARG A 52 5.72 6.50 13.93
C ARG A 52 4.24 6.14 14.09
N LEU A 53 3.57 5.75 13.02
CA LEU A 53 2.15 5.42 13.02
C LEU A 53 1.87 4.10 13.76
N TYR A 54 2.67 3.07 13.51
CA TYR A 54 2.45 1.74 14.08
C TYR A 54 2.96 1.67 15.53
N THR A 55 2.17 2.21 16.46
CA THR A 55 2.33 1.98 17.89
C THR A 55 1.50 0.76 18.32
N GLU A 56 1.81 0.17 19.49
CA GLU A 56 1.01 -0.95 20.01
C GLU A 56 -0.45 -0.54 20.25
N ALA A 57 -0.69 0.71 20.69
CA ALA A 57 -2.03 1.24 20.87
C ALA A 57 -2.81 1.34 19.56
N PHE A 58 -2.18 1.86 18.50
CA PHE A 58 -2.78 1.94 17.16
C PHE A 58 -3.13 0.56 16.63
N VAL A 59 -2.20 -0.41 16.73
CA VAL A 59 -2.45 -1.77 16.26
C VAL A 59 -3.57 -2.44 17.04
N ALA A 60 -3.64 -2.24 18.36
CA ALA A 60 -4.73 -2.79 19.19
C ALA A 60 -6.10 -2.19 18.81
N GLU A 61 -6.18 -0.88 18.54
CA GLU A 61 -7.40 -0.21 18.09
C GLU A 61 -7.87 -0.77 16.74
N VAL A 62 -6.96 -0.91 15.78
CA VAL A 62 -7.29 -1.43 14.45
C VAL A 62 -7.70 -2.90 14.49
N LEU A 63 -7.06 -3.73 15.33
CA LEU A 63 -7.46 -5.12 15.54
C LEU A 63 -8.86 -5.24 16.15
N ALA A 64 -9.23 -4.35 17.07
CA ALA A 64 -10.56 -4.34 17.68
C ALA A 64 -11.68 -4.00 16.66
N ASP A 65 -11.37 -3.19 15.65
CA ASP A 65 -12.33 -2.75 14.62
C ASP A 65 -12.44 -3.74 13.44
N GLN A 66 -11.47 -4.64 13.27
CA GLN A 66 -11.42 -5.55 12.12
C GLN A 66 -12.03 -6.92 12.43
N GLN A 67 -13.33 -7.06 12.21
CA GLN A 67 -14.03 -8.34 12.37
C GLN A 67 -13.89 -9.30 11.17
N ASP A 68 -13.54 -8.80 9.96
CA ASP A 68 -13.46 -9.61 8.73
C ASP A 68 -12.04 -9.63 8.16
N GLY A 69 -11.37 -10.78 8.23
CA GLY A 69 -9.98 -10.95 7.79
C GLY A 69 -9.71 -10.60 6.33
N LEU A 70 -10.48 -11.14 5.37
CA LEU A 70 -10.34 -10.86 3.94
C LEU A 70 -11.45 -9.92 3.45
N GLN A 71 -11.07 -8.94 2.66
CA GLN A 71 -12.06 -8.14 1.92
C GLN A 71 -12.78 -9.03 0.91
N ARG A 72 -14.01 -8.65 0.54
CA ARG A 72 -14.87 -9.43 -0.38
C ARG A 72 -14.15 -9.78 -1.69
N TRP A 73 -13.46 -8.82 -2.30
CA TRP A 73 -12.75 -9.05 -3.56
C TRP A 73 -11.54 -9.97 -3.40
N GLU A 74 -10.82 -9.87 -2.27
CA GLU A 74 -9.69 -10.76 -1.93
C GLU A 74 -10.17 -12.20 -1.83
N LYS A 75 -11.26 -12.41 -1.08
CA LYS A 75 -11.89 -13.72 -0.95
C LYS A 75 -12.33 -14.28 -2.30
N GLU A 76 -13.08 -13.48 -3.11
CA GLU A 76 -13.56 -13.88 -4.44
C GLU A 76 -12.40 -14.27 -5.38
N VAL A 77 -11.28 -13.54 -5.36
CA VAL A 77 -10.10 -13.84 -6.19
C VAL A 77 -9.41 -15.12 -5.73
N LEU A 78 -9.20 -15.29 -4.43
CA LEU A 78 -8.58 -16.49 -3.88
C LEU A 78 -9.45 -17.74 -4.15
N ASP A 79 -10.76 -17.65 -3.97
CA ASP A 79 -11.71 -18.76 -4.19
C ASP A 79 -11.76 -19.20 -5.66
N ARG A 80 -11.89 -18.24 -6.59
CA ARG A 80 -11.90 -18.51 -8.04
C ARG A 80 -10.62 -19.16 -8.54
N ASN A 81 -9.48 -18.82 -7.93
CA ASN A 81 -8.19 -19.38 -8.32
C ASN A 81 -7.82 -20.62 -7.50
N ARG A 82 -8.74 -21.17 -6.72
CA ARG A 82 -8.56 -22.39 -5.89
C ARG A 82 -7.31 -22.31 -5.00
N MET A 83 -7.03 -21.14 -4.45
CA MET A 83 -5.88 -20.90 -3.57
C MET A 83 -6.19 -21.39 -2.14
N ASN A 84 -6.61 -22.65 -2.02
CA ASN A 84 -6.97 -23.31 -0.77
C ASN A 84 -5.86 -24.28 -0.30
N SER A 85 -4.72 -24.30 -0.98
CA SER A 85 -3.56 -25.13 -0.68
C SER A 85 -2.29 -24.47 -1.20
N GLY A 86 -1.13 -24.99 -0.82
CA GLY A 86 0.15 -24.45 -1.23
C GLY A 86 0.71 -23.42 -0.26
N ARG A 87 1.61 -22.57 -0.75
CA ARG A 87 2.27 -21.52 0.04
C ARG A 87 1.98 -20.13 -0.54
N ILE A 88 1.49 -19.25 0.32
CA ILE A 88 1.20 -17.86 -0.04
C ILE A 88 2.14 -16.93 0.71
N LEU A 89 2.77 -16.01 -0.03
CA LEU A 89 3.55 -14.90 0.51
C LEU A 89 2.67 -13.65 0.53
N VAL A 90 2.45 -13.08 1.71
CA VAL A 90 1.72 -11.83 1.88
C VAL A 90 2.74 -10.71 2.13
N LEU A 91 2.81 -9.74 1.23
CA LEU A 91 3.73 -8.61 1.31
C LEU A 91 3.04 -7.39 1.88
N GLY A 92 3.72 -6.70 2.83
CA GLY A 92 3.11 -5.64 3.61
C GLY A 92 2.00 -6.18 4.51
N SER A 93 2.25 -7.30 5.19
CA SER A 93 1.23 -8.03 5.96
C SER A 93 0.69 -7.27 7.17
N GLY A 94 1.33 -6.16 7.56
CA GLY A 94 0.93 -5.38 8.72
C GLY A 94 0.84 -6.26 9.97
N TRP A 95 -0.26 -6.14 10.69
CA TRP A 95 -0.60 -6.97 11.85
C TRP A 95 -1.21 -8.34 11.51
N GLY A 96 -1.17 -8.75 10.23
CA GLY A 96 -1.47 -10.11 9.81
C GLY A 96 -2.89 -10.36 9.29
N ARG A 97 -3.72 -9.33 9.04
CA ARG A 97 -5.12 -9.45 8.65
C ARG A 97 -5.36 -10.52 7.57
N GLU A 98 -4.76 -10.33 6.39
CA GLU A 98 -4.90 -11.26 5.26
C GLU A 98 -4.21 -12.59 5.52
N ALA A 99 -3.00 -12.55 6.09
CA ALA A 99 -2.18 -13.73 6.32
C ALA A 99 -2.87 -14.71 7.29
N ILE A 100 -3.42 -14.20 8.40
CA ILE A 100 -4.15 -15.00 9.38
C ILE A 100 -5.43 -15.58 8.77
N ALA A 101 -6.23 -14.75 8.06
CA ALA A 101 -7.45 -15.19 7.43
C ALA A 101 -7.24 -16.26 6.35
N ILE A 102 -6.11 -16.21 5.63
CA ILE A 102 -5.73 -17.24 4.67
C ILE A 102 -5.26 -18.51 5.41
N ALA A 103 -4.48 -18.36 6.47
CA ALA A 103 -4.01 -19.49 7.28
C ALA A 103 -5.16 -20.24 7.95
N GLN A 104 -6.24 -19.56 8.38
CA GLN A 104 -7.46 -20.18 8.91
C GLN A 104 -8.16 -21.09 7.88
N ARG A 105 -7.88 -20.93 6.59
CA ARG A 105 -8.37 -21.78 5.50
C ARG A 105 -7.49 -23.01 5.26
N GLY A 106 -6.49 -23.25 6.11
CA GLY A 106 -5.55 -24.36 6.00
C GLY A 106 -4.40 -24.16 5.02
N VAL A 107 -4.18 -22.93 4.56
CA VAL A 107 -3.10 -22.57 3.63
C VAL A 107 -1.83 -22.19 4.39
N SER A 108 -0.67 -22.62 3.91
CA SER A 108 0.64 -22.22 4.46
C SER A 108 0.95 -20.77 4.09
N VAL A 109 1.14 -19.89 5.07
CA VAL A 109 1.31 -18.45 4.83
C VAL A 109 2.60 -17.92 5.46
N VAL A 110 3.29 -17.09 4.68
CA VAL A 110 4.39 -16.25 5.18
C VAL A 110 4.00 -14.79 4.97
N GLY A 111 3.92 -14.00 6.04
CA GLY A 111 3.74 -12.57 6.02
C GLY A 111 5.09 -11.85 6.10
N VAL A 112 5.29 -10.83 5.29
CA VAL A 112 6.47 -9.95 5.35
C VAL A 112 6.00 -8.52 5.65
N GLU A 113 6.59 -7.94 6.70
CA GLU A 113 6.27 -6.60 7.16
C GLU A 113 7.55 -5.89 7.66
N ALA A 114 7.70 -4.61 7.35
CA ALA A 114 8.88 -3.83 7.74
C ALA A 114 8.83 -3.38 9.21
N ASN A 115 7.65 -3.18 9.75
CA ASN A 115 7.46 -2.69 11.12
C ASN A 115 7.52 -3.83 12.15
N ALA A 116 8.49 -3.76 13.07
CA ALA A 116 8.69 -4.78 14.09
C ALA A 116 7.50 -4.91 15.07
N ILE A 117 6.78 -3.82 15.36
CA ILE A 117 5.62 -3.86 16.25
C ILE A 117 4.48 -4.63 15.58
N ALA A 118 4.20 -4.32 14.31
CA ALA A 118 3.19 -5.02 13.52
C ALA A 118 3.49 -6.52 13.41
N VAL A 119 4.75 -6.89 13.13
CA VAL A 119 5.19 -8.30 13.10
C VAL A 119 4.95 -9.01 14.43
N ARG A 120 5.31 -8.40 15.56
CA ARG A 120 5.05 -8.99 16.88
C ARG A 120 3.56 -9.16 17.17
N CYS A 121 2.75 -8.16 16.80
CA CYS A 121 1.30 -8.26 16.95
C CYS A 121 0.71 -9.36 16.08
N ALA A 122 1.15 -9.48 14.83
CA ALA A 122 0.72 -10.54 13.92
C ALA A 122 1.07 -11.94 14.44
N HIS A 123 2.28 -12.12 14.97
CA HIS A 123 2.66 -13.38 15.62
C HIS A 123 1.79 -13.73 16.82
N ARG A 124 1.55 -12.77 17.71
CA ARG A 124 0.71 -12.95 18.90
C ARG A 124 -0.72 -13.32 18.50
N GLU A 125 -1.30 -12.62 17.51
CA GLU A 125 -2.66 -12.88 17.03
C GLU A 125 -2.78 -14.26 16.40
N ALA A 126 -1.86 -14.64 15.50
CA ALA A 126 -1.82 -15.96 14.90
C ALA A 126 -1.71 -17.09 15.93
N HIS A 127 -0.88 -16.88 16.96
CA HIS A 127 -0.75 -17.83 18.07
C HIS A 127 -2.04 -17.94 18.89
N THR A 128 -2.69 -16.81 19.19
CA THR A 128 -3.96 -16.78 19.95
C THR A 128 -5.08 -17.52 19.21
N ILE A 129 -5.15 -17.34 17.90
CA ILE A 129 -6.14 -18.01 17.02
C ILE A 129 -5.75 -19.47 16.75
N GLY A 130 -4.48 -19.85 16.95
CA GLY A 130 -3.99 -21.20 16.70
C GLY A 130 -3.76 -21.55 15.23
N VAL A 131 -3.38 -20.56 14.39
CA VAL A 131 -3.11 -20.78 12.97
C VAL A 131 -1.62 -20.79 12.63
N PRO A 132 -1.16 -21.63 11.67
CA PRO A 132 0.25 -21.76 11.31
C PRO A 132 0.69 -20.67 10.31
N ALA A 133 0.65 -19.41 10.69
CA ALA A 133 1.18 -18.29 9.91
C ALA A 133 2.55 -17.87 10.45
N LEU A 134 3.52 -17.70 9.55
CA LEU A 134 4.85 -17.19 9.87
C LEU A 134 4.94 -15.71 9.46
N PHE A 135 5.51 -14.86 10.32
CA PHE A 135 5.73 -13.45 9.99
C PHE A 135 7.21 -13.11 10.07
N LEU A 136 7.70 -12.39 9.08
CA LEU A 136 9.11 -11.99 8.97
C LEU A 136 9.20 -10.47 8.91
N GLN A 137 10.10 -9.92 9.72
CA GLN A 137 10.43 -8.50 9.62
C GLN A 137 11.41 -8.30 8.46
N ALA A 138 10.94 -7.73 7.35
CA ALA A 138 11.78 -7.38 6.22
C ALA A 138 11.16 -6.26 5.39
N ASP A 139 12.01 -5.57 4.61
CA ASP A 139 11.57 -4.59 3.62
C ASP A 139 11.05 -5.35 2.39
N LEU A 140 9.78 -5.13 2.03
CA LEU A 140 9.17 -5.77 0.87
C LEU A 140 9.89 -5.46 -0.46
N LEU A 141 10.64 -4.34 -0.52
CA LEU A 141 11.44 -3.98 -1.68
C LEU A 141 12.80 -4.72 -1.74
N LYS A 142 13.17 -5.39 -0.65
CA LYS A 142 14.46 -6.11 -0.49
C LYS A 142 14.26 -7.56 -0.09
N LEU A 143 13.30 -8.24 -0.72
CA LEU A 143 13.06 -9.65 -0.43
C LEU A 143 14.30 -10.50 -0.74
N PRO A 144 14.67 -11.43 0.13
CA PRO A 144 15.64 -12.45 -0.21
C PRO A 144 15.07 -13.29 -1.37
N THR A 145 15.68 -13.20 -2.54
CA THR A 145 15.11 -13.67 -3.81
C THR A 145 15.57 -15.08 -4.20
N ASP A 146 15.85 -15.95 -3.26
CA ASP A 146 16.30 -17.29 -3.57
C ASP A 146 15.13 -18.28 -3.64
N ARG A 147 14.87 -18.72 -4.89
CA ARG A 147 14.18 -19.94 -5.33
C ARG A 147 12.67 -20.02 -5.07
N GLY A 148 11.92 -20.14 -6.16
CA GLY A 148 10.52 -20.49 -6.33
C GLY A 148 9.84 -21.32 -5.24
N TRP A 149 9.43 -20.67 -4.14
CA TRP A 149 8.86 -21.32 -2.97
C TRP A 149 7.35 -21.13 -2.85
N PHE A 150 6.84 -20.07 -3.49
CA PHE A 150 5.46 -19.65 -3.30
C PHE A 150 4.61 -19.93 -4.55
N ASP A 151 3.42 -20.42 -4.32
CA ASP A 151 2.40 -20.62 -5.34
C ASP A 151 1.69 -19.31 -5.66
N CYS A 152 1.62 -18.41 -4.67
CA CYS A 152 1.04 -17.08 -4.82
C CYS A 152 1.80 -16.03 -4.01
N VAL A 153 1.94 -14.83 -4.57
CA VAL A 153 2.31 -13.61 -3.86
C VAL A 153 1.09 -12.70 -3.81
N LEU A 154 0.73 -12.24 -2.62
CA LEU A 154 -0.39 -11.35 -2.38
C LEU A 154 0.11 -9.99 -1.89
N LEU A 155 -0.28 -8.91 -2.56
CA LEU A 155 0.01 -7.52 -2.20
C LEU A 155 -1.31 -6.73 -2.22
N THR A 156 -1.92 -6.57 -1.07
CA THR A 156 -3.23 -5.91 -0.91
C THR A 156 -3.11 -4.46 -0.48
N GLN A 157 -4.20 -3.85 -0.03
CA GLN A 157 -4.24 -2.49 0.53
C GLN A 157 -3.60 -1.42 -0.38
N GLN A 158 -3.73 -1.58 -1.70
CA GLN A 158 -3.16 -0.69 -2.71
C GLN A 158 -1.64 -0.47 -2.57
N MET A 159 -0.94 -1.40 -1.94
CA MET A 159 0.49 -1.29 -1.66
C MET A 159 1.36 -1.17 -2.92
N TYR A 160 0.90 -1.66 -4.09
CA TYR A 160 1.62 -1.44 -5.34
C TYR A 160 1.71 0.05 -5.68
N SER A 161 0.65 0.81 -5.43
CA SER A 161 0.63 2.27 -5.58
C SER A 161 1.49 3.01 -4.56
N ALA A 162 1.85 2.38 -3.46
CA ALA A 162 2.70 2.98 -2.43
C ALA A 162 4.20 2.86 -2.74
N ILE A 163 4.60 2.12 -3.78
CA ILE A 163 5.99 2.05 -4.23
C ILE A 163 6.29 3.28 -5.11
N ALA A 164 7.21 4.13 -4.67
CA ALA A 164 7.54 5.38 -5.35
C ALA A 164 8.36 5.13 -6.62
N GLY A 165 7.90 5.72 -7.74
CA GLY A 165 8.58 5.68 -9.03
C GLY A 165 8.28 4.44 -9.88
N LYS A 166 7.89 4.68 -11.15
CA LYS A 166 7.53 3.63 -12.12
C LYS A 166 8.63 2.58 -12.30
N SER A 167 9.86 3.03 -12.52
CA SER A 167 10.99 2.12 -12.72
C SER A 167 11.21 1.21 -11.50
N GLN A 168 11.05 1.76 -10.28
CA GLN A 168 11.18 1.00 -9.05
C GLN A 168 10.05 -0.04 -8.92
N ARG A 169 8.79 0.35 -9.21
CA ARG A 169 7.65 -0.59 -9.23
C ARG A 169 7.87 -1.72 -10.23
N GLN A 170 8.32 -1.42 -11.45
CA GLN A 170 8.59 -2.43 -12.48
C GLN A 170 9.74 -3.36 -12.09
N THR A 171 10.86 -2.81 -11.63
CA THR A 171 12.02 -3.61 -11.19
C THR A 171 11.63 -4.53 -10.03
N TRP A 172 10.94 -3.98 -9.03
CA TRP A 172 10.46 -4.77 -7.90
C TRP A 172 9.50 -5.88 -8.34
N LEU A 173 8.50 -5.57 -9.17
CA LEU A 173 7.55 -6.55 -9.66
C LEU A 173 8.24 -7.69 -10.44
N ALA A 174 9.24 -7.36 -11.26
CA ALA A 174 10.05 -8.36 -11.97
C ALA A 174 10.81 -9.29 -11.02
N THR A 175 11.21 -8.83 -9.82
CA THR A 175 11.89 -9.68 -8.83
C THR A 175 10.98 -10.77 -8.25
N LEU A 176 9.67 -10.56 -8.22
CA LEU A 176 8.71 -11.51 -7.68
C LEU A 176 8.69 -12.84 -8.44
N ARG A 177 9.12 -12.83 -9.72
CA ARG A 177 9.31 -14.07 -10.47
C ARG A 177 10.24 -15.06 -9.76
N ARG A 178 11.25 -14.57 -9.04
CA ARG A 178 12.25 -15.42 -8.37
C ARG A 178 11.71 -16.14 -7.15
N VAL A 179 10.73 -15.56 -6.46
CA VAL A 179 10.12 -16.16 -5.26
C VAL A 179 8.98 -17.12 -5.62
N LEU A 180 8.42 -16.99 -6.83
CA LEU A 180 7.32 -17.82 -7.31
C LEU A 180 7.83 -19.15 -7.87
N ARG A 181 7.07 -20.21 -7.64
CA ARG A 181 7.20 -21.48 -8.36
C ARG A 181 6.85 -21.31 -9.84
N PRO A 182 7.25 -22.25 -10.72
CA PRO A 182 6.71 -22.30 -12.06
C PRO A 182 5.18 -22.23 -12.05
N ASN A 183 4.59 -21.37 -12.87
CA ASN A 183 3.15 -21.09 -12.92
C ASN A 183 2.58 -20.41 -11.66
N GLY A 184 3.41 -19.93 -10.76
CA GLY A 184 2.97 -19.14 -9.61
C GLY A 184 2.33 -17.81 -10.02
N THR A 185 1.51 -17.27 -9.15
CA THR A 185 0.65 -16.11 -9.42
C THR A 185 0.98 -14.95 -8.49
N VAL A 186 0.93 -13.72 -9.01
CA VAL A 186 0.89 -12.50 -8.20
C VAL A 186 -0.52 -11.94 -8.24
N ILE A 187 -1.06 -11.61 -7.06
CA ILE A 187 -2.28 -10.83 -6.92
C ILE A 187 -1.87 -9.52 -6.23
N LEU A 188 -2.09 -8.42 -6.91
CA LEU A 188 -1.75 -7.10 -6.37
C LEU A 188 -2.91 -6.12 -6.51
N SER A 189 -2.98 -5.18 -5.57
CA SER A 189 -3.94 -4.07 -5.65
C SER A 189 -3.24 -2.75 -5.87
N PHE A 190 -3.92 -1.85 -6.59
CA PHE A 190 -3.46 -0.53 -6.97
C PHE A 190 -4.59 0.50 -6.86
N LEU A 191 -4.26 1.79 -6.90
CA LEU A 191 -5.20 2.90 -6.85
C LEU A 191 -5.55 3.37 -8.26
N PRO A 192 -6.76 3.09 -8.76
CA PRO A 192 -7.27 3.70 -9.97
C PRO A 192 -7.71 5.14 -9.71
N GLU A 193 -7.41 6.07 -10.61
CA GLU A 193 -7.93 7.43 -10.54
C GLU A 193 -9.46 7.39 -10.70
N ARG A 194 -10.13 8.19 -9.88
CA ARG A 194 -11.59 8.34 -9.93
C ARG A 194 -11.96 9.58 -10.73
N PRO A 195 -13.02 9.56 -11.55
CA PRO A 195 -13.42 10.68 -12.42
C PRO A 195 -13.72 11.99 -11.69
N GLN A 196 -13.96 11.92 -10.37
CA GLN A 196 -14.32 13.07 -9.54
C GLN A 196 -13.11 13.82 -8.94
N ALA A 197 -11.97 13.83 -9.62
CA ALA A 197 -10.82 14.62 -9.17
C ALA A 197 -11.19 16.10 -9.09
N SER A 198 -11.02 16.73 -7.93
CA SER A 198 -11.34 18.15 -7.73
C SER A 198 -10.45 19.01 -8.62
N ARG A 199 -11.00 20.18 -9.06
CA ARG A 199 -10.22 21.18 -9.86
C ARG A 199 -8.91 21.57 -9.18
N LEU A 200 -8.89 21.62 -7.85
CA LEU A 200 -7.69 21.88 -7.04
C LEU A 200 -6.63 20.77 -7.20
N ARG A 201 -7.04 19.50 -7.24
CA ARG A 201 -6.11 18.38 -7.47
C ARG A 201 -5.49 18.48 -8.86
N THR A 202 -6.29 18.78 -9.88
CA THR A 202 -5.79 18.97 -11.26
C THR A 202 -4.80 20.12 -11.33
N ALA A 203 -5.13 21.29 -10.77
CA ALA A 203 -4.24 22.44 -10.74
C ALA A 203 -2.91 22.14 -10.02
N ARG A 204 -2.98 21.45 -8.85
CA ARG A 204 -1.79 21.01 -8.12
C ARG A 204 -0.92 20.08 -8.95
N ARG A 205 -1.51 19.10 -9.65
CA ARG A 205 -0.77 18.18 -10.52
C ARG A 205 -0.09 18.89 -11.68
N CYS A 206 -0.74 19.88 -12.29
CA CYS A 206 -0.11 20.70 -13.32
C CYS A 206 1.09 21.47 -12.76
N MET A 207 0.97 22.07 -11.58
CA MET A 207 2.07 22.75 -10.91
C MET A 207 3.19 21.78 -10.52
N SER A 208 2.88 20.61 -9.98
CA SER A 208 3.86 19.55 -9.67
C SER A 208 4.65 19.14 -10.91
N ARG A 209 3.99 19.03 -12.08
CA ARG A 209 4.67 18.73 -13.35
C ARG A 209 5.67 19.82 -13.75
N MET A 210 5.36 21.07 -13.47
CA MET A 210 6.28 22.19 -13.71
C MET A 210 7.47 22.15 -12.72
N LEU A 211 7.18 21.93 -11.44
CA LEU A 211 8.21 21.82 -10.40
C LEU A 211 9.17 20.65 -10.65
N ALA A 212 8.68 19.52 -11.13
CA ALA A 212 9.49 18.36 -11.47
C ALA A 212 10.54 18.60 -12.59
N ARG A 213 10.43 19.71 -13.32
CA ARG A 213 11.40 20.12 -14.34
C ARG A 213 12.52 21.02 -13.83
N LEU A 214 12.44 21.45 -12.57
CA LEU A 214 13.47 22.28 -11.97
C LEU A 214 14.77 21.49 -11.76
N PRO A 215 15.95 22.13 -11.81
CA PRO A 215 17.19 21.47 -11.49
C PRO A 215 17.16 20.86 -10.07
N GLY A 216 17.51 19.58 -9.95
CA GLY A 216 17.51 18.87 -8.67
C GLY A 216 16.13 18.31 -8.23
N ALA A 217 15.06 18.60 -8.98
CA ALA A 217 13.73 18.02 -8.73
C ALA A 217 13.61 16.57 -9.23
N ASN A 218 12.46 15.94 -8.98
CA ASN A 218 12.21 14.55 -9.34
C ASN A 218 11.84 14.40 -10.82
N VAL A 219 12.83 14.10 -11.66
CA VAL A 219 12.63 13.84 -13.09
C VAL A 219 11.77 12.57 -13.36
N ALA A 220 11.61 11.70 -12.36
CA ALA A 220 10.80 10.49 -12.45
C ALA A 220 9.33 10.72 -12.02
N TYR A 221 8.94 11.96 -11.70
CA TYR A 221 7.57 12.31 -11.32
C TYR A 221 6.56 11.90 -12.39
N GLN A 222 5.50 11.25 -11.96
CA GLN A 222 4.35 10.87 -12.80
C GLN A 222 3.09 11.63 -12.39
N LEU A 223 2.16 11.82 -13.33
CA LEU A 223 0.95 12.63 -13.11
C LEU A 223 0.08 12.13 -11.95
N GLY A 224 0.10 10.86 -11.66
CA GLY A 224 -0.65 10.24 -10.56
C GLY A 224 0.04 10.30 -9.20
N ASP A 225 1.29 10.77 -9.13
CA ASP A 225 2.04 10.81 -7.89
C ASP A 225 1.46 11.85 -6.94
N ASP A 226 1.19 11.43 -5.71
CA ASP A 226 0.64 12.25 -4.64
C ASP A 226 1.26 11.86 -3.30
N CYS A 227 1.20 12.76 -2.33
CA CYS A 227 1.56 12.47 -0.95
C CYS A 227 0.43 12.96 -0.05
N VAL A 228 -0.21 12.04 0.64
CA VAL A 228 -1.35 12.32 1.53
C VAL A 228 -1.01 11.88 2.94
N GLY A 229 -1.01 12.80 3.90
CA GLY A 229 -0.72 12.50 5.30
C GLY A 229 0.65 11.85 5.53
N GLY A 230 1.66 12.15 4.69
CA GLY A 230 2.99 11.53 4.77
C GLY A 230 3.14 10.23 3.97
N HIS A 231 2.07 9.73 3.35
CA HIS A 231 2.10 8.56 2.50
C HIS A 231 2.24 8.94 1.04
N PHE A 232 3.25 8.42 0.35
CA PHE A 232 3.31 8.46 -1.10
C PHE A 232 2.30 7.48 -1.68
N LEU A 233 1.57 7.93 -2.69
CA LEU A 233 0.61 7.11 -3.45
C LEU A 233 0.67 7.50 -4.92
N HIS A 234 0.69 6.50 -5.80
CA HIS A 234 0.53 6.69 -7.23
C HIS A 234 -0.90 6.32 -7.65
N TRP A 235 -1.65 7.28 -8.20
CA TRP A 235 -2.97 7.07 -8.77
C TRP A 235 -2.82 6.81 -10.27
N PHE A 236 -3.05 5.59 -10.69
CA PHE A 236 -3.04 5.25 -12.12
C PHE A 236 -4.15 5.99 -12.85
N GLN A 237 -3.82 6.69 -13.93
CA GLN A 237 -4.75 7.60 -14.61
C GLN A 237 -5.79 6.84 -15.42
N ASP A 238 -5.40 5.71 -16.03
CA ASP A 238 -6.25 4.83 -16.80
C ASP A 238 -5.75 3.38 -16.77
N GLU A 239 -6.55 2.49 -17.33
CA GLU A 239 -6.21 1.05 -17.41
C GLU A 239 -5.00 0.79 -18.30
N ALA A 240 -4.76 1.63 -19.33
CA ALA A 240 -3.63 1.48 -20.25
C ALA A 240 -2.30 1.74 -19.54
N GLU A 241 -2.27 2.72 -18.63
CA GLU A 241 -1.08 3.03 -17.82
C GLU A 241 -0.67 1.83 -16.98
N VAL A 242 -1.60 1.27 -16.18
CA VAL A 242 -1.28 0.11 -15.33
C VAL A 242 -0.93 -1.12 -16.15
N ARG A 243 -1.63 -1.39 -17.25
CA ARG A 243 -1.29 -2.50 -18.17
C ARG A 243 0.11 -2.36 -18.73
N SER A 244 0.46 -1.18 -19.24
CA SER A 244 1.79 -0.90 -19.78
C SER A 244 2.87 -1.11 -18.73
N GLU A 245 2.63 -0.72 -17.50
CA GLU A 245 3.58 -0.88 -16.41
C GLU A 245 3.77 -2.34 -16.01
N LEU A 246 2.68 -3.10 -15.84
CA LEU A 246 2.73 -4.52 -15.48
C LEU A 246 3.39 -5.38 -16.58
N VAL A 247 3.05 -5.14 -17.84
CA VAL A 247 3.68 -5.82 -18.99
C VAL A 247 5.15 -5.43 -19.11
N GLY A 248 5.49 -4.16 -18.91
CA GLY A 248 6.87 -3.68 -18.91
C GLY A 248 7.75 -4.29 -17.80
N ALA A 249 7.14 -4.83 -16.74
CA ALA A 249 7.83 -5.65 -15.73
C ALA A 249 7.97 -7.13 -16.10
N GLY A 250 7.58 -7.53 -17.31
CA GLY A 250 7.63 -8.92 -17.78
C GLY A 250 6.48 -9.80 -17.28
N ALA A 251 5.44 -9.21 -16.69
CA ALA A 251 4.29 -9.96 -16.23
C ALA A 251 3.26 -10.19 -17.35
N ARG A 252 2.56 -11.34 -17.27
CA ARG A 252 1.38 -11.64 -18.08
C ARG A 252 0.14 -11.37 -17.26
N ILE A 253 -0.73 -10.47 -17.73
CA ILE A 253 -1.97 -10.11 -17.05
C ILE A 253 -3.02 -11.19 -17.34
N GLN A 254 -3.43 -11.92 -16.32
CA GLN A 254 -4.49 -12.93 -16.37
C GLN A 254 -5.88 -12.32 -16.09
N GLU A 255 -5.90 -11.34 -15.20
CA GLU A 255 -7.10 -10.59 -14.83
C GLU A 255 -6.67 -9.17 -14.45
N LEU A 256 -7.44 -8.17 -14.87
CA LEU A 256 -7.31 -6.80 -14.43
C LEU A 256 -8.70 -6.24 -14.19
N ASN A 257 -8.95 -5.81 -12.97
CA ASN A 257 -10.21 -5.18 -12.59
C ASN A 257 -9.95 -3.72 -12.21
N TRP A 258 -10.15 -2.84 -13.18
CA TRP A 258 -9.93 -1.41 -12.99
C TRP A 258 -10.81 -0.83 -11.88
N ALA A 259 -12.12 -1.17 -11.88
CA ALA A 259 -13.07 -0.61 -10.93
C ALA A 259 -12.74 -0.92 -9.47
N ARG A 260 -12.16 -2.11 -9.22
CA ARG A 260 -11.75 -2.56 -7.87
C ARG A 260 -10.27 -2.31 -7.59
N GLY A 261 -9.48 -1.93 -8.59
CA GLY A 261 -8.05 -1.64 -8.45
C GLY A 261 -7.21 -2.87 -8.09
N PHE A 262 -7.39 -3.99 -8.80
CA PHE A 262 -6.52 -5.16 -8.63
C PHE A 262 -6.15 -5.83 -9.94
N ALA A 263 -5.05 -6.56 -9.94
CA ALA A 263 -4.60 -7.40 -11.04
C ALA A 263 -4.10 -8.75 -10.54
N ARG A 264 -4.31 -9.79 -11.38
CA ARG A 264 -3.72 -11.11 -11.23
C ARG A 264 -2.77 -11.37 -12.39
N LEU A 265 -1.55 -11.75 -12.05
CA LEU A 265 -0.43 -11.83 -12.95
C LEU A 265 0.24 -13.20 -12.89
N THR A 266 0.86 -13.61 -13.99
CA THR A 266 1.80 -14.73 -14.06
C THR A 266 3.05 -14.30 -14.81
N TYR A 267 4.11 -15.12 -14.77
CA TYR A 267 5.31 -14.90 -15.56
C TYR A 267 5.50 -16.06 -16.54
N SER A 268 6.11 -15.76 -17.68
CA SER A 268 6.60 -16.84 -18.58
C SER A 268 7.71 -17.62 -17.88
N SER A 269 7.68 -18.92 -18.02
CA SER A 269 8.74 -19.83 -17.57
C SER A 269 10.07 -19.47 -18.19
#